data_d4cc1a5cd8f8777f0072f67b04c062ca
#
_entry.id   d4cc1a5cd8f8777f0072f67b04c062ca
#
_cell.length_a   1.000
_cell.length_b   1.000
_cell.length_c   1.000
_cell.angle_alpha   90.00
_cell.angle_beta   90.00
_cell.angle_gamma   90.00
#
_symmetry.space_group_name_H-M   'P 1'
#
loop_
_entity.id
_entity.type
_entity.pdbx_description
1 polymer ?
#
loop_
_entity_poly.entity_id
_entity_poly.type
_entity_poly.pdbx_seq_one_letter_code
_entity_poly.pdbx_strand_id
1 'polypeptide(L)'
;EMLREFPAETLHETIPLFHNTTNRYRIFRKALQDDLAGRAAGVPDDIRFALDREQEAGTLCSLLDSGELPLRVTHNDTKLNNVLFDRRTRKALCVLDLDTVMPGSSLYDYGDSIRFGAATAAEDEKDLSKMGINLHLFQVYTAGYLAACKSLTPKELELLPLGAKIITLELAVRFLTDYLDGDRYFRVAYPEHNLVRARAQMKLVADMEAHWDEMQAIVAEEAAKRN
;
A
#
# COMPACT_ATOMS: atom_id res chain seq x y z
N GLU A 1 -7.27 -7.90 14.98
CA GLU A 1 -8.23 -8.64 15.81
C GLU A 1 -8.28 -8.15 17.27
N MET A 2 -7.14 -7.87 17.93
CA MET A 2 -7.13 -7.38 19.33
C MET A 2 -7.97 -6.10 19.54
N LEU A 3 -7.97 -5.21 18.56
CA LEU A 3 -8.71 -3.94 18.61
C LEU A 3 -10.02 -3.97 17.80
N ARG A 4 -10.51 -5.16 17.45
CA ARG A 4 -11.70 -5.34 16.62
C ARG A 4 -12.95 -4.65 17.18
N GLU A 5 -13.12 -4.69 18.47
CA GLU A 5 -14.30 -4.13 19.16
C GLU A 5 -14.10 -2.70 19.64
N PHE A 6 -12.91 -2.15 19.39
CA PHE A 6 -12.65 -0.75 19.73
C PHE A 6 -13.34 0.16 18.69
N PRO A 7 -14.11 1.18 19.14
CA PRO A 7 -14.81 2.09 18.24
C PRO A 7 -13.80 2.99 17.52
N ALA A 8 -13.46 2.62 16.28
CA ALA A 8 -12.41 3.28 15.48
C ALA A 8 -12.65 4.78 15.32
N GLU A 9 -13.92 5.19 15.22
CA GLU A 9 -14.35 6.59 15.08
C GLU A 9 -14.00 7.46 16.30
N THR A 10 -13.63 6.86 17.42
CA THR A 10 -13.19 7.61 18.62
C THR A 10 -11.70 7.93 18.62
N LEU A 11 -10.93 7.32 17.74
CA LEU A 11 -9.51 7.62 17.59
C LEU A 11 -9.30 8.93 16.86
N HIS A 12 -8.24 9.62 17.23
CA HIS A 12 -7.78 10.80 16.49
C HIS A 12 -7.05 10.39 15.21
N GLU A 13 -7.32 11.09 14.13
CA GLU A 13 -6.48 11.07 12.93
C GLU A 13 -5.18 11.83 13.23
N THR A 14 -4.12 11.11 13.61
CA THR A 14 -2.81 11.70 13.93
C THR A 14 -2.17 12.33 12.71
N ILE A 15 -2.40 11.76 11.52
CA ILE A 15 -1.97 12.29 10.22
C ILE A 15 -3.20 12.36 9.31
N PRO A 16 -3.85 13.53 9.19
CA PRO A 16 -5.06 13.67 8.39
C PRO A 16 -4.87 13.22 6.94
N LEU A 17 -5.85 12.47 6.43
CA LEU A 17 -5.87 11.97 5.05
C LEU A 17 -4.65 11.09 4.70
N PHE A 18 -4.12 10.32 5.66
CA PHE A 18 -2.87 9.57 5.48
C PHE A 18 -2.92 8.62 4.27
N HIS A 19 -3.89 7.71 4.20
CA HIS A 19 -4.14 6.82 3.08
C HIS A 19 -5.33 7.25 2.21
N ASN A 20 -5.59 8.55 2.12
CA ASN A 20 -6.61 9.06 1.21
C ASN A 20 -6.02 9.21 -0.21
N THR A 21 -6.14 8.17 -1.01
CA THR A 21 -5.58 8.12 -2.37
C THR A 21 -6.15 9.21 -3.28
N THR A 22 -7.44 9.56 -3.15
CA THR A 22 -8.04 10.68 -3.88
C THR A 22 -7.32 12.00 -3.57
N ASN A 23 -7.00 12.25 -2.29
CA ASN A 23 -6.22 13.43 -1.92
C ASN A 23 -4.77 13.35 -2.41
N ARG A 24 -4.15 12.16 -2.44
CA ARG A 24 -2.80 11.98 -3.00
C ARG A 24 -2.76 12.35 -4.47
N TYR A 25 -3.76 11.97 -5.25
CA TYR A 25 -3.85 12.35 -6.66
C TYR A 25 -4.12 13.85 -6.85
N ARG A 26 -4.92 14.47 -5.98
CA ARG A 26 -5.10 15.93 -5.99
C ARG A 26 -3.77 16.67 -5.77
N ILE A 27 -2.95 16.18 -4.83
CA ILE A 27 -1.61 16.74 -4.56
C ILE A 27 -0.68 16.47 -5.75
N PHE A 28 -0.71 15.28 -6.34
CA PHE A 28 0.07 14.93 -7.52
C PHE A 28 -0.25 15.83 -8.71
N ARG A 29 -1.54 16.07 -9.01
CA ARG A 29 -1.95 16.98 -10.08
C ARG A 29 -1.47 18.41 -9.84
N LYS A 30 -1.46 18.85 -8.58
CA LYS A 30 -0.91 20.15 -8.24
C LYS A 30 0.60 20.20 -8.47
N ALA A 31 1.35 19.18 -8.05
CA ALA A 31 2.79 19.10 -8.29
C ALA A 31 3.12 19.09 -9.79
N LEU A 32 2.31 18.41 -10.62
CA LEU A 32 2.42 18.45 -12.08
C LEU A 32 2.19 19.85 -12.66
N GLN A 33 1.17 20.55 -12.18
CA GLN A 33 0.86 21.90 -12.64
C GLN A 33 1.94 22.91 -12.26
N ASP A 34 2.45 22.81 -11.03
CA ASP A 34 3.44 23.73 -10.49
C ASP A 34 4.85 23.44 -11.05
N ASP A 35 5.17 22.15 -11.29
CA ASP A 35 6.47 21.62 -11.74
C ASP A 35 7.67 22.35 -11.13
N LEU A 36 7.65 22.48 -9.80
CA LEU A 36 8.59 23.33 -9.06
C LEU A 36 10.07 23.02 -9.31
N ALA A 37 10.37 21.77 -9.63
CA ALA A 37 11.72 21.34 -9.94
C ALA A 37 12.02 21.31 -11.46
N GLY A 38 11.04 21.58 -12.34
CA GLY A 38 11.18 21.54 -13.80
C GLY A 38 11.44 20.12 -14.32
N ARG A 39 10.92 19.09 -13.63
CA ARG A 39 11.25 17.67 -13.92
C ARG A 39 10.15 16.93 -14.68
N ALA A 40 8.95 17.49 -14.81
CA ALA A 40 7.80 16.80 -15.41
C ALA A 40 8.06 16.38 -16.87
N ALA A 41 8.73 17.22 -17.66
CA ALA A 41 9.05 16.90 -19.06
C ALA A 41 9.99 15.69 -19.21
N GLY A 42 10.76 15.33 -18.17
CA GLY A 42 11.67 14.19 -18.17
C GLY A 42 11.03 12.85 -17.82
N VAL A 43 9.77 12.83 -17.36
CA VAL A 43 9.09 11.63 -16.83
C VAL A 43 7.66 11.45 -17.38
N PRO A 44 7.40 11.65 -18.69
CA PRO A 44 6.04 11.62 -19.23
C PRO A 44 5.36 10.25 -19.11
N ASP A 45 6.14 9.16 -19.19
CA ASP A 45 5.60 7.81 -19.09
C ASP A 45 5.23 7.45 -17.65
N ASP A 46 6.02 7.91 -16.66
CA ASP A 46 5.73 7.73 -15.24
C ASP A 46 4.46 8.51 -14.85
N ILE A 47 4.31 9.72 -15.37
CA ILE A 47 3.12 10.56 -15.17
C ILE A 47 1.89 9.88 -15.76
N ARG A 48 1.98 9.41 -17.00
CA ARG A 48 0.88 8.70 -17.68
C ARG A 48 0.49 7.44 -16.91
N PHE A 49 1.46 6.63 -16.48
CA PHE A 49 1.21 5.43 -15.68
C PHE A 49 0.35 5.75 -14.44
N ALA A 50 0.70 6.82 -13.72
CA ALA A 50 -0.05 7.25 -12.56
C ALA A 50 -1.47 7.72 -12.95
N LEU A 51 -1.60 8.61 -13.91
CA LEU A 51 -2.90 9.19 -14.31
C LEU A 51 -3.88 8.16 -14.87
N ASP A 52 -3.41 7.15 -15.61
CA ASP A 52 -4.26 6.08 -16.17
C ASP A 52 -4.93 5.24 -15.07
N ARG A 53 -4.41 5.27 -13.83
CA ARG A 53 -4.90 4.51 -12.68
C ARG A 53 -5.62 5.35 -11.63
N GLU A 54 -5.76 6.65 -11.85
CA GLU A 54 -6.34 7.58 -10.87
C GLU A 54 -7.77 7.20 -10.45
N GLN A 55 -8.60 6.81 -11.41
CA GLN A 55 -9.99 6.43 -11.12
C GLN A 55 -10.05 5.20 -10.19
N GLU A 56 -9.28 4.18 -10.50
CA GLU A 56 -9.22 2.97 -9.69
C GLU A 56 -8.64 3.23 -8.30
N ALA A 57 -7.62 4.09 -8.21
CA ALA A 57 -7.01 4.47 -6.94
C ALA A 57 -8.00 5.05 -5.92
N GLY A 58 -9.07 5.72 -6.39
CA GLY A 58 -10.12 6.28 -5.56
C GLY A 58 -11.13 5.25 -5.01
N THR A 59 -11.08 4.00 -5.46
CA THR A 59 -12.12 2.98 -5.14
C THR A 59 -12.27 2.75 -3.64
N LEU A 60 -11.18 2.53 -2.92
CA LEU A 60 -11.25 2.25 -1.47
C LEU A 60 -11.76 3.46 -0.67
N CYS A 61 -11.37 4.68 -1.06
CA CYS A 61 -11.89 5.91 -0.45
C CYS A 61 -13.41 6.00 -0.65
N SER A 62 -13.89 5.77 -1.86
CA SER A 62 -15.33 5.82 -2.17
C SER A 62 -16.13 4.79 -1.39
N LEU A 63 -15.61 3.57 -1.22
CA LEU A 63 -16.26 2.50 -0.46
C LEU A 63 -16.26 2.76 1.06
N LEU A 64 -15.24 3.44 1.59
CA LEU A 64 -15.23 3.91 2.98
C LEU A 64 -16.23 5.04 3.18
N ASP A 65 -16.26 6.01 2.28
CA ASP A 65 -17.17 7.17 2.35
C ASP A 65 -18.64 6.74 2.23
N SER A 66 -18.94 5.71 1.42
CA SER A 66 -20.29 5.15 1.29
C SER A 66 -20.70 4.22 2.44
N GLY A 67 -19.75 3.81 3.30
CA GLY A 67 -19.98 2.85 4.37
C GLY A 67 -20.06 1.38 3.91
N GLU A 68 -19.73 1.08 2.65
CA GLU A 68 -19.63 -0.29 2.14
C GLU A 68 -18.42 -1.04 2.72
N LEU A 69 -17.36 -0.31 3.06
CA LEU A 69 -16.25 -0.80 3.85
C LEU A 69 -16.33 -0.27 5.28
N PRO A 70 -16.13 -1.11 6.29
CA PRO A 70 -16.14 -0.65 7.68
C PRO A 70 -14.85 0.13 7.99
N LEU A 71 -15.00 1.16 8.81
CA LEU A 71 -13.88 1.82 9.45
C LEU A 71 -13.35 0.93 10.58
N ARG A 72 -12.02 0.76 10.63
CA ARG A 72 -11.35 -0.08 11.62
C ARG A 72 -10.21 0.68 12.29
N VAL A 73 -9.73 0.14 13.41
CA VAL A 73 -8.43 0.55 13.95
C VAL A 73 -7.35 -0.12 13.13
N THR A 74 -6.52 0.67 12.47
CA THR A 74 -5.45 0.21 11.59
C THR A 74 -4.10 0.79 12.01
N HIS A 75 -3.03 0.07 11.70
CA HIS A 75 -1.67 0.52 11.96
C HIS A 75 -1.21 1.55 10.91
N ASN A 76 -1.62 1.34 9.65
CA ASN A 76 -1.33 2.19 8.49
C ASN A 76 0.14 2.30 8.06
N ASP A 77 1.06 1.56 8.69
CA ASP A 77 2.47 1.42 8.28
C ASP A 77 2.96 0.02 8.67
N THR A 78 2.40 -1.01 8.05
CA THR A 78 2.57 -2.42 8.42
C THR A 78 3.76 -3.10 7.74
N LYS A 79 4.71 -2.32 7.25
CA LYS A 79 5.96 -2.85 6.70
C LYS A 79 6.69 -3.74 7.73
N LEU A 80 7.38 -4.74 7.27
CA LEU A 80 8.06 -5.73 8.13
C LEU A 80 9.06 -5.10 9.11
N ASN A 81 9.61 -3.94 8.79
CA ASN A 81 10.53 -3.19 9.66
C ASN A 81 9.87 -2.72 10.97
N ASN A 82 8.53 -2.65 11.00
CA ASN A 82 7.76 -2.28 12.19
C ASN A 82 7.34 -3.49 13.02
N VAL A 83 7.91 -4.67 12.76
CA VAL A 83 7.72 -5.88 13.58
C VAL A 83 9.06 -6.33 14.15
N LEU A 84 9.13 -6.42 15.47
CA LEU A 84 10.29 -6.97 16.17
C LEU A 84 10.21 -8.48 16.24
N PHE A 85 11.27 -9.16 15.81
CA PHE A 85 11.37 -10.63 15.86
C PHE A 85 12.43 -11.09 16.85
N ASP A 86 12.14 -12.17 17.56
CA ASP A 86 13.15 -12.89 18.32
C ASP A 86 14.18 -13.51 17.38
N ARG A 87 15.44 -13.16 17.59
CA ARG A 87 16.53 -13.54 16.68
C ARG A 87 16.75 -15.05 16.60
N ARG A 88 16.48 -15.79 17.68
CA ARG A 88 16.73 -17.23 17.80
C ARG A 88 15.52 -18.03 17.32
N THR A 89 14.32 -17.66 17.77
CA THR A 89 13.08 -18.40 17.48
C THR A 89 12.38 -17.95 16.20
N ARG A 90 12.76 -16.80 15.65
CA ARG A 90 12.12 -16.14 14.50
C ARG A 90 10.64 -15.78 14.73
N LYS A 91 10.18 -15.78 15.97
CA LYS A 91 8.82 -15.40 16.34
C LYS A 91 8.70 -13.89 16.45
N ALA A 92 7.58 -13.35 15.97
CA ALA A 92 7.21 -11.96 16.21
C ALA A 92 7.04 -11.72 17.72
N LEU A 93 7.59 -10.63 18.23
CA LEU A 93 7.56 -10.23 19.64
C LEU A 93 6.61 -9.06 19.88
N CYS A 94 6.70 -8.01 19.08
CA CYS A 94 5.82 -6.86 19.18
C CYS A 94 5.81 -6.06 17.87
N VAL A 95 4.77 -5.23 17.74
CA VAL A 95 4.61 -4.23 16.68
C VAL A 95 5.17 -2.91 17.20
N LEU A 96 5.86 -2.17 16.34
CA LEU A 96 6.54 -0.90 16.62
C LEU A 96 5.92 0.22 15.78
N ASP A 97 6.32 1.47 16.05
CA ASP A 97 5.99 2.66 15.26
C ASP A 97 4.47 2.90 15.21
N LEU A 98 3.89 3.09 16.39
CA LEU A 98 2.43 3.21 16.56
C LEU A 98 1.88 4.61 16.26
N ASP A 99 2.70 5.54 15.76
CA ASP A 99 2.31 6.94 15.52
C ASP A 99 1.24 7.07 14.44
N THR A 100 1.10 6.05 13.58
CA THR A 100 0.12 5.98 12.50
C THR A 100 -1.12 5.17 12.86
N VAL A 101 -1.25 4.70 14.11
CA VAL A 101 -2.46 3.98 14.55
C VAL A 101 -3.64 4.95 14.64
N MET A 102 -4.59 4.79 13.72
CA MET A 102 -5.75 5.68 13.58
C MET A 102 -6.87 4.94 12.82
N PRO A 103 -8.06 5.57 12.66
CA PRO A 103 -9.11 4.99 11.82
C PRO A 103 -8.65 4.77 10.38
N GLY A 104 -8.97 3.61 9.81
CA GLY A 104 -8.62 3.27 8.45
C GLY A 104 -9.30 2.01 7.94
N SER A 105 -8.80 1.46 6.86
CA SER A 105 -9.25 0.20 6.28
C SER A 105 -8.27 -0.93 6.56
N SER A 106 -8.79 -2.11 6.92
CA SER A 106 -7.99 -3.35 7.00
C SER A 106 -7.22 -3.65 5.69
N LEU A 107 -7.74 -3.12 4.56
CA LEU A 107 -7.12 -3.28 3.25
C LEU A 107 -5.81 -2.49 3.11
N TYR A 108 -5.67 -1.39 3.85
CA TYR A 108 -4.42 -0.62 3.89
C TYR A 108 -3.32 -1.39 4.63
N ASP A 109 -3.63 -1.92 5.81
CA ASP A 109 -2.67 -2.73 6.59
C ASP A 109 -2.25 -4.00 5.84
N TYR A 110 -3.22 -4.72 5.27
CA TYR A 110 -2.94 -5.87 4.44
C TYR A 110 -2.09 -5.48 3.22
N GLY A 111 -2.49 -4.42 2.53
CA GLY A 111 -1.84 -3.96 1.31
C GLY A 111 -0.39 -3.55 1.52
N ASP A 112 -0.10 -2.78 2.56
CA ASP A 112 1.27 -2.35 2.87
C ASP A 112 2.17 -3.52 3.27
N SER A 113 1.63 -4.49 4.01
CA SER A 113 2.34 -5.73 4.33
C SER A 113 2.68 -6.54 3.08
N ILE A 114 1.76 -6.67 2.12
CA ILE A 114 2.01 -7.36 0.84
C ILE A 114 3.04 -6.59 0.01
N ARG A 115 2.87 -5.30 -0.14
CA ARG A 115 3.80 -4.42 -0.88
C ARG A 115 5.24 -4.62 -0.42
N PHE A 116 5.45 -4.70 0.88
CA PHE A 116 6.78 -4.86 1.46
C PHE A 116 7.21 -6.33 1.52
N GLY A 117 6.33 -7.23 1.95
CA GLY A 117 6.66 -8.61 2.29
C GLY A 117 6.63 -9.59 1.12
N ALA A 118 5.89 -9.29 0.05
CA ALA A 118 5.78 -10.14 -1.13
C ALA A 118 6.45 -9.56 -2.38
N ALA A 119 7.09 -8.40 -2.30
CA ALA A 119 7.92 -7.88 -3.38
C ALA A 119 9.20 -8.73 -3.54
N THR A 120 9.65 -8.92 -4.78
CA THR A 120 10.86 -9.70 -5.09
C THR A 120 12.16 -8.93 -4.93
N ALA A 121 12.08 -7.60 -4.79
CA ALA A 121 13.23 -6.70 -4.65
C ALA A 121 12.94 -5.56 -3.68
N ALA A 122 13.97 -4.78 -3.34
CA ALA A 122 13.86 -3.64 -2.44
C ALA A 122 13.03 -2.49 -3.06
N GLU A 123 12.48 -1.62 -2.22
CA GLU A 123 11.66 -0.47 -2.61
C GLU A 123 12.39 0.49 -3.58
N ASP A 124 13.70 0.55 -3.50
CA ASP A 124 14.57 1.40 -4.31
C ASP A 124 15.45 0.61 -5.31
N GLU A 125 14.97 -0.58 -5.73
CA GLU A 125 15.66 -1.38 -6.75
C GLU A 125 15.72 -0.63 -8.10
N LYS A 126 16.94 -0.48 -8.62
CA LYS A 126 17.21 0.20 -9.90
C LYS A 126 16.95 -0.71 -11.09
N ASP A 127 17.21 -1.98 -10.94
CA ASP A 127 16.98 -2.99 -11.97
C ASP A 127 15.54 -3.49 -11.91
N LEU A 128 14.65 -2.85 -12.66
CA LEU A 128 13.23 -3.14 -12.67
C LEU A 128 12.90 -4.57 -13.12
N SER A 129 13.84 -5.28 -13.78
CA SER A 129 13.62 -6.68 -14.14
C SER A 129 13.56 -7.62 -12.93
N LYS A 130 14.08 -7.18 -11.77
CA LYS A 130 14.04 -7.92 -10.51
C LYS A 130 12.78 -7.66 -9.71
N MET A 131 12.04 -6.58 -10.03
CA MET A 131 10.85 -6.18 -9.27
C MET A 131 9.60 -6.87 -9.78
N GLY A 132 8.89 -7.52 -8.89
CA GLY A 132 7.61 -8.16 -9.13
C GLY A 132 6.97 -8.67 -7.85
N ILE A 133 5.80 -9.29 -7.96
CA ILE A 133 5.09 -9.93 -6.86
C ILE A 133 5.50 -11.42 -6.75
N ASN A 134 5.90 -11.84 -5.56
CA ASN A 134 6.10 -13.26 -5.26
C ASN A 134 4.77 -13.87 -4.81
N LEU A 135 4.10 -14.59 -5.69
CA LEU A 135 2.79 -15.21 -5.43
C LEU A 135 2.81 -16.22 -4.27
N HIS A 136 3.93 -16.91 -4.05
CA HIS A 136 4.06 -17.81 -2.90
C HIS A 136 4.08 -17.04 -1.58
N LEU A 137 4.86 -15.96 -1.49
CA LEU A 137 4.87 -15.11 -0.29
C LEU A 137 3.52 -14.39 -0.10
N PHE A 138 2.88 -13.96 -1.18
CA PHE A 138 1.52 -13.43 -1.17
C PHE A 138 0.54 -14.45 -0.56
N GLN A 139 0.58 -15.72 -1.01
CA GLN A 139 -0.28 -16.78 -0.48
C GLN A 139 -0.01 -17.05 1.00
N VAL A 140 1.26 -17.21 1.38
CA VAL A 140 1.64 -17.49 2.78
C VAL A 140 1.18 -16.38 3.71
N TYR A 141 1.39 -15.13 3.30
CA TYR A 141 0.93 -13.98 4.09
C TYR A 141 -0.61 -13.95 4.19
N THR A 142 -1.30 -14.13 3.07
CA THR A 142 -2.78 -14.15 3.01
C THR A 142 -3.35 -15.23 3.92
N ALA A 143 -2.80 -16.44 3.89
CA ALA A 143 -3.21 -17.54 4.76
C ALA A 143 -3.06 -17.16 6.25
N GLY A 144 -1.90 -16.62 6.63
CA GLY A 144 -1.64 -16.18 8.00
C GLY A 144 -2.54 -15.03 8.44
N TYR A 145 -2.73 -14.04 7.57
CA TYR A 145 -3.62 -12.90 7.83
C TYR A 145 -5.07 -13.35 8.03
N LEU A 146 -5.59 -14.18 7.16
CA LEU A 146 -6.96 -14.70 7.25
C LEU A 146 -7.16 -15.68 8.42
N ALA A 147 -6.12 -16.39 8.83
CA ALA A 147 -6.17 -17.20 10.05
C ALA A 147 -6.33 -16.34 11.31
N ALA A 148 -5.73 -15.15 11.34
CA ALA A 148 -5.77 -14.23 12.47
C ALA A 148 -6.97 -13.27 12.43
N CYS A 149 -7.30 -12.69 11.26
CA CYS A 149 -8.36 -11.70 11.09
C CYS A 149 -9.71 -12.36 10.75
N LYS A 150 -10.44 -12.81 11.76
CA LYS A 150 -11.73 -13.47 11.57
C LYS A 150 -12.92 -12.53 11.34
N SER A 151 -12.76 -11.24 11.59
CA SER A 151 -13.84 -10.23 11.51
C SER A 151 -14.01 -9.57 10.14
N LEU A 152 -13.17 -9.93 9.14
CA LEU A 152 -13.28 -9.36 7.80
C LEU A 152 -14.63 -9.68 7.15
N THR A 153 -15.28 -8.68 6.59
CA THR A 153 -16.51 -8.82 5.82
C THR A 153 -16.23 -9.52 4.48
N PRO A 154 -17.25 -10.09 3.80
CA PRO A 154 -17.08 -10.63 2.45
C PRO A 154 -16.52 -9.62 1.47
N LYS A 155 -16.90 -8.32 1.60
CA LYS A 155 -16.40 -7.25 0.74
C LYS A 155 -14.91 -6.96 0.98
N GLU A 156 -14.48 -6.95 2.24
CA GLU A 156 -13.04 -6.82 2.55
C GLU A 156 -12.23 -7.99 2.00
N LEU A 157 -12.73 -9.22 2.10
CA LEU A 157 -12.07 -10.40 1.54
C LEU A 157 -11.90 -10.29 0.02
N GLU A 158 -12.97 -9.94 -0.70
CA GLU A 158 -12.96 -9.73 -2.15
C GLU A 158 -11.90 -8.71 -2.57
N LEU A 159 -11.74 -7.65 -1.78
CA LEU A 159 -10.90 -6.50 -2.12
C LEU A 159 -9.45 -6.58 -1.60
N LEU A 160 -9.03 -7.67 -0.96
CA LEU A 160 -7.65 -7.81 -0.49
C LEU A 160 -6.60 -7.60 -1.59
N PRO A 161 -6.73 -8.21 -2.81
CA PRO A 161 -5.78 -7.94 -3.88
C PRO A 161 -5.77 -6.47 -4.32
N LEU A 162 -6.94 -5.82 -4.35
CA LEU A 162 -7.05 -4.40 -4.68
C LEU A 162 -6.38 -3.53 -3.61
N GLY A 163 -6.51 -3.88 -2.33
CA GLY A 163 -5.81 -3.20 -1.23
C GLY A 163 -4.31 -3.19 -1.46
N ALA A 164 -3.71 -4.35 -1.80
CA ALA A 164 -2.29 -4.46 -2.11
C ALA A 164 -1.88 -3.56 -3.29
N LYS A 165 -2.65 -3.58 -4.37
CA LYS A 165 -2.39 -2.75 -5.56
C LYS A 165 -2.51 -1.26 -5.27
N ILE A 166 -3.58 -0.83 -4.58
CA ILE A 166 -3.84 0.60 -4.32
C ILE A 166 -2.78 1.20 -3.39
N ILE A 167 -2.38 0.50 -2.31
CA ILE A 167 -1.34 1.03 -1.41
C ILE A 167 0.01 1.10 -2.12
N THR A 168 0.34 0.12 -2.97
CA THR A 168 1.56 0.17 -3.78
C THR A 168 1.53 1.34 -4.76
N LEU A 169 0.40 1.56 -5.43
CA LEU A 169 0.19 2.69 -6.35
C LEU A 169 0.23 4.04 -5.61
N GLU A 170 -0.39 4.12 -4.43
CA GLU A 170 -0.33 5.33 -3.59
C GLU A 170 1.12 5.72 -3.33
N LEU A 171 1.94 4.76 -2.93
CA LEU A 171 3.34 5.05 -2.61
C LEU A 171 4.14 5.42 -3.85
N ALA A 172 3.89 4.79 -5.00
CA ALA A 172 4.47 5.19 -6.28
C ALA A 172 4.15 6.66 -6.62
N VAL A 173 2.88 7.05 -6.47
CA VAL A 173 2.42 8.43 -6.71
C VAL A 173 3.04 9.40 -5.72
N ARG A 174 3.17 9.03 -4.44
CA ARG A 174 3.80 9.89 -3.42
C ARG A 174 5.28 10.13 -3.73
N PHE A 175 6.03 9.11 -4.13
CA PHE A 175 7.43 9.27 -4.54
C PHE A 175 7.57 10.12 -5.80
N LEU A 176 6.71 9.91 -6.81
CA LEU A 176 6.72 10.72 -8.02
C LEU A 176 6.35 12.18 -7.72
N THR A 177 5.37 12.42 -6.85
CA THR A 177 4.98 13.74 -6.39
C THR A 177 6.16 14.47 -5.76
N ASP A 178 6.84 13.82 -4.81
CA ASP A 178 7.97 14.42 -4.12
C ASP A 178 9.17 14.67 -5.06
N TYR A 179 9.38 13.79 -6.03
CA TYR A 179 10.37 14.02 -7.09
C TYR A 179 10.07 15.30 -7.90
N LEU A 180 8.82 15.51 -8.29
CA LEU A 180 8.37 16.71 -9.01
C LEU A 180 8.47 17.97 -8.16
N ASP A 181 8.24 17.86 -6.83
CA ASP A 181 8.35 18.95 -5.87
C ASP A 181 9.80 19.25 -5.44
N GLY A 182 10.79 18.47 -5.92
CA GLY A 182 12.22 18.68 -5.65
C GLY A 182 12.74 17.97 -4.40
N ASP A 183 12.20 16.77 -4.09
CA ASP A 183 12.67 15.86 -3.04
C ASP A 183 12.63 16.48 -1.62
N ARG A 184 11.45 17.01 -1.21
CA ARG A 184 11.30 17.76 0.03
C ARG A 184 10.74 16.95 1.20
N TYR A 185 10.00 15.89 0.91
CA TYR A 185 9.29 15.11 1.91
C TYR A 185 10.07 13.87 2.35
N PHE A 186 10.47 13.03 1.38
CA PHE A 186 11.21 11.82 1.69
C PHE A 186 12.72 12.08 1.73
N ARG A 187 13.38 11.43 2.70
CA ARG A 187 14.84 11.45 2.72
C ARG A 187 15.40 10.74 1.49
N VAL A 188 16.23 11.43 0.72
CA VAL A 188 16.92 10.89 -0.46
C VAL A 188 18.40 10.67 -0.17
N ALA A 189 18.96 9.60 -0.72
CA ALA A 189 20.39 9.28 -0.60
C ALA A 189 21.21 9.78 -1.79
N TYR A 190 20.55 10.04 -2.92
CA TYR A 190 21.16 10.52 -4.17
C TYR A 190 20.10 11.24 -5.02
N PRO A 191 20.49 12.04 -6.01
CA PRO A 191 19.55 12.58 -6.99
C PRO A 191 18.74 11.47 -7.65
N GLU A 192 17.46 11.72 -7.94
CA GLU A 192 16.54 10.75 -8.56
C GLU A 192 16.12 9.55 -7.66
N HIS A 193 16.53 9.51 -6.37
CA HIS A 193 16.17 8.38 -5.50
C HIS A 193 14.65 8.17 -5.42
N ASN A 194 13.86 9.26 -5.33
CA ASN A 194 12.41 9.17 -5.35
C ASN A 194 11.86 8.69 -6.70
N LEU A 195 12.48 9.06 -7.81
CA LEU A 195 12.09 8.53 -9.12
C LEU A 195 12.37 7.02 -9.25
N VAL A 196 13.51 6.56 -8.72
CA VAL A 196 13.84 5.12 -8.66
C VAL A 196 12.78 4.37 -7.84
N ARG A 197 12.44 4.89 -6.67
CA ARG A 197 11.37 4.31 -5.82
C ARG A 197 10.02 4.31 -6.52
N ALA A 198 9.63 5.43 -7.14
CA ALA A 198 8.38 5.51 -7.88
C ALA A 198 8.30 4.43 -8.96
N ARG A 199 9.34 4.28 -9.77
CA ARG A 199 9.41 3.28 -10.85
C ARG A 199 9.41 1.84 -10.33
N ALA A 200 10.10 1.56 -9.22
CA ALA A 200 10.08 0.25 -8.59
C ALA A 200 8.66 -0.11 -8.12
N GLN A 201 7.93 0.81 -7.47
CA GLN A 201 6.55 0.60 -7.06
C GLN A 201 5.60 0.51 -8.28
N MET A 202 5.76 1.32 -9.31
CA MET A 202 5.00 1.21 -10.56
C MET A 202 5.18 -0.16 -11.23
N LYS A 203 6.42 -0.66 -11.25
CA LYS A 203 6.71 -2.00 -11.78
C LYS A 203 6.02 -3.08 -10.95
N LEU A 204 6.00 -2.96 -9.62
CA LEU A 204 5.29 -3.89 -8.75
C LEU A 204 3.77 -3.84 -8.99
N VAL A 205 3.18 -2.65 -9.17
CA VAL A 205 1.76 -2.50 -9.57
C VAL A 205 1.48 -3.19 -10.90
N ALA A 206 2.30 -2.96 -11.92
CA ALA A 206 2.13 -3.58 -13.23
C ALA A 206 2.25 -5.12 -13.16
N ASP A 207 3.11 -5.62 -12.30
CA ASP A 207 3.29 -7.05 -12.09
C ASP A 207 2.08 -7.68 -11.34
N MET A 208 1.52 -6.98 -10.34
CA MET A 208 0.26 -7.36 -9.70
C MET A 208 -0.90 -7.39 -10.71
N GLU A 209 -0.96 -6.43 -11.63
CA GLU A 209 -1.96 -6.42 -12.71
C GLU A 209 -1.81 -7.61 -13.66
N ALA A 210 -0.58 -7.98 -14.00
CA ALA A 210 -0.29 -9.14 -14.84
C ALA A 210 -0.67 -10.49 -14.16
N HIS A 211 -0.63 -10.54 -12.82
CA HIS A 211 -0.97 -11.73 -12.03
C HIS A 211 -2.33 -11.58 -11.30
N TRP A 212 -3.21 -10.70 -11.81
CA TRP A 212 -4.43 -10.33 -11.11
C TRP A 212 -5.34 -11.50 -10.79
N ASP A 213 -5.62 -12.34 -11.79
CA ASP A 213 -6.50 -13.51 -11.63
C ASP A 213 -5.91 -14.54 -10.65
N GLU A 214 -4.59 -14.70 -10.65
CA GLU A 214 -3.89 -15.60 -9.71
C GLU A 214 -3.97 -15.06 -8.27
N MET A 215 -3.80 -13.76 -8.07
CA MET A 215 -3.97 -13.13 -6.75
C MET A 215 -5.40 -13.27 -6.23
N GLN A 216 -6.39 -13.07 -7.08
CA GLN A 216 -7.81 -13.27 -6.72
C GLN A 216 -8.09 -14.73 -6.36
N ALA A 217 -7.61 -15.68 -7.15
CA ALA A 217 -7.78 -17.12 -6.90
C ALA A 217 -7.14 -17.54 -5.56
N ILE A 218 -5.94 -17.06 -5.26
CA ILE A 218 -5.25 -17.32 -3.98
C ILE A 218 -6.09 -16.80 -2.81
N VAL A 219 -6.59 -15.57 -2.87
CA VAL A 219 -7.43 -15.02 -1.79
C VAL A 219 -8.71 -15.82 -1.61
N ALA A 220 -9.38 -16.20 -2.71
CA ALA A 220 -10.60 -17.01 -2.66
C ALA A 220 -10.34 -18.39 -2.04
N GLU A 221 -9.25 -19.05 -2.41
CA GLU A 221 -8.85 -20.35 -1.85
C GLU A 221 -8.56 -20.27 -0.36
N GLU A 222 -7.76 -19.26 0.08
CA GLU A 222 -7.41 -19.10 1.49
C GLU A 222 -8.61 -18.65 2.33
N ALA A 223 -9.52 -17.85 1.76
CA ALA A 223 -10.78 -17.49 2.41
C ALA A 223 -11.70 -18.69 2.63
N ALA A 224 -11.76 -19.63 1.69
CA ALA A 224 -12.54 -20.86 1.83
C ALA A 224 -12.03 -21.77 2.96
N LYS A 225 -10.74 -21.73 3.30
CA LYS A 225 -10.12 -22.50 4.39
C LYS A 225 -10.38 -21.88 5.78
N ARG A 226 -10.96 -20.69 5.83
CA ARG A 226 -11.17 -19.90 7.06
C ARG A 226 -12.28 -20.45 7.97
N ASN A 227 -13.13 -21.31 7.47
CA ASN A 227 -14.31 -21.88 8.15
C ASN A 227 -13.94 -23.05 9.08
#